data_1abd1a3f73f013e12ef999cc5899a73e
#
_entry.id   1abd1a3f73f013e12ef999cc5899a73e
#
_cell.length_a   1.000
_cell.length_b   1.000
_cell.length_c   1.000
_cell.angle_alpha   90.00
_cell.angle_beta   90.00
_cell.angle_gamma   90.00
#
_symmetry.space_group_name_H-M   'P 1'
#
loop_
_entity.id
_entity.type
_entity.pdbx_description
1 polymer ?
#
loop_
_entity_poly.entity_id
_entity_poly.type
_entity_poly.pdbx_seq_one_letter_code
_entity_poly.pdbx_strand_id
1 'polypeptide(L)'
;AFARSVYNVSGGRIESKPIYVQPGSVLNSINAETNIPDQTAVQFYVRAGDNYFGWTENSPEWLPVKAGEKISGVNGAYFQIAAELYPSGDGMSSPEITEITMNYTTSPEPSPPYRISAKGEDGSVTLSWNYSVDDIAGGYYIYYGHAPGEYIGKDAAEGVSPINAGNVSTYTITGLENGKIYYFAVSAWSKIDPRITGILSKEVYARPERKTQRQNP
;
A
#
# COMPACT_ATOMS: atom_id res chain seq x y z
N ALA A 1 -5.77 -26.90 -52.03
CA ALA A 1 -6.60 -26.39 -50.95
C ALA A 1 -5.65 -25.76 -49.93
N PHE A 2 -5.78 -24.46 -49.63
CA PHE A 2 -5.01 -23.84 -48.58
C PHE A 2 -5.60 -24.26 -47.24
N ALA A 3 -4.78 -24.83 -46.35
CA ALA A 3 -5.19 -25.08 -44.99
C ALA A 3 -5.45 -23.75 -44.32
N ARG A 4 -6.61 -23.57 -43.69
CA ARG A 4 -6.93 -22.35 -42.94
C ARG A 4 -6.27 -22.49 -41.56
N SER A 5 -5.44 -21.54 -41.18
CA SER A 5 -4.87 -21.51 -39.85
C SER A 5 -5.99 -21.44 -38.80
N VAL A 6 -5.82 -22.14 -37.69
CA VAL A 6 -6.75 -22.13 -36.54
C VAL A 6 -6.46 -20.95 -35.63
N TYR A 7 -5.18 -20.59 -35.48
CA TYR A 7 -4.71 -19.50 -34.63
C TYR A 7 -4.17 -18.34 -35.46
N ASN A 8 -4.22 -17.12 -34.88
CA ASN A 8 -3.60 -15.96 -35.49
C ASN A 8 -2.08 -16.08 -35.44
N VAL A 9 -1.45 -16.24 -36.62
CA VAL A 9 0.02 -16.42 -36.74
C VAL A 9 0.83 -15.24 -36.21
N SER A 10 0.22 -14.06 -36.06
CA SER A 10 0.88 -12.90 -35.42
C SER A 10 0.99 -13.01 -33.90
N GLY A 11 0.43 -14.08 -33.32
CA GLY A 11 0.38 -14.26 -31.88
C GLY A 11 -0.66 -13.40 -31.17
N GLY A 12 -0.59 -13.40 -29.87
CA GLY A 12 -1.48 -12.64 -28.99
C GLY A 12 -0.75 -12.20 -27.71
N ARG A 13 -1.23 -11.11 -27.13
CA ARG A 13 -0.75 -10.60 -25.84
C ARG A 13 -1.90 -10.57 -24.84
N ILE A 14 -1.63 -11.06 -23.64
CA ILE A 14 -2.54 -10.95 -22.48
C ILE A 14 -1.84 -10.12 -21.39
N GLU A 15 -2.62 -9.34 -20.66
CA GLU A 15 -2.13 -8.54 -19.53
C GLU A 15 -3.07 -8.70 -18.34
N SER A 16 -2.50 -8.83 -17.16
CA SER A 16 -3.28 -8.74 -15.93
C SER A 16 -3.73 -7.29 -15.69
N LYS A 17 -4.71 -7.09 -14.82
CA LYS A 17 -4.89 -5.78 -14.19
C LYS A 17 -3.70 -5.51 -13.25
N PRO A 18 -3.37 -4.25 -12.94
CA PRO A 18 -2.44 -3.94 -11.87
C PRO A 18 -2.89 -4.57 -10.56
N ILE A 19 -2.01 -5.32 -9.91
CA ILE A 19 -2.27 -6.08 -8.68
C ILE A 19 -1.63 -5.29 -7.54
N TYR A 20 -2.46 -4.79 -6.63
CA TYR A 20 -1.96 -4.15 -5.41
C TYR A 20 -1.38 -5.20 -4.45
N VAL A 21 -0.20 -4.93 -3.95
CA VAL A 21 0.48 -5.78 -2.96
C VAL A 21 0.77 -5.02 -1.67
N GLN A 22 1.64 -4.01 -1.71
CA GLN A 22 1.98 -3.11 -0.61
C GLN A 22 3.14 -2.21 -1.07
N PRO A 23 3.27 -0.95 -0.62
CA PRO A 23 4.47 -0.14 -0.84
C PRO A 23 5.75 -0.87 -0.40
N GLY A 24 6.82 -0.73 -1.18
CA GLY A 24 8.10 -1.35 -0.88
C GLY A 24 8.18 -2.87 -1.10
N SER A 25 7.15 -3.49 -1.71
CA SER A 25 7.21 -4.91 -2.10
C SER A 25 8.20 -5.15 -3.23
N VAL A 26 8.81 -6.33 -3.23
CA VAL A 26 9.80 -6.76 -4.23
C VAL A 26 9.30 -8.04 -4.89
N LEU A 27 9.19 -8.05 -6.22
CA LEU A 27 8.87 -9.23 -7.00
C LEU A 27 10.11 -10.13 -7.13
N ASN A 28 10.02 -11.37 -6.64
CA ASN A 28 11.13 -12.30 -6.61
C ASN A 28 11.16 -13.24 -7.82
N SER A 29 9.99 -13.73 -8.23
CA SER A 29 9.83 -14.61 -9.40
C SER A 29 8.36 -14.66 -9.82
N ILE A 30 8.12 -15.14 -11.04
CA ILE A 30 6.84 -15.68 -11.48
C ILE A 30 6.99 -17.17 -11.78
N ASN A 31 5.96 -17.94 -11.53
CA ASN A 31 5.83 -19.31 -12.03
C ASN A 31 4.62 -19.36 -12.98
N ALA A 32 4.67 -20.26 -13.95
CA ALA A 32 3.56 -20.45 -14.88
C ALA A 32 3.36 -21.93 -15.20
N GLU A 33 2.12 -22.35 -15.21
CA GLU A 33 1.73 -23.65 -15.77
C GLU A 33 1.40 -23.43 -17.25
N THR A 34 2.19 -24.07 -18.12
CA THR A 34 2.10 -23.88 -19.57
C THR A 34 2.16 -25.21 -20.31
N ASN A 35 1.44 -25.26 -21.43
CA ASN A 35 1.64 -26.27 -22.47
C ASN A 35 2.20 -25.55 -23.69
N ILE A 36 3.43 -25.88 -24.08
CA ILE A 36 4.16 -25.21 -25.18
C ILE A 36 4.46 -26.27 -26.25
N PRO A 37 3.58 -26.46 -27.25
CA PRO A 37 3.79 -27.36 -28.37
C PRO A 37 5.02 -26.96 -29.20
N ASP A 38 5.54 -27.91 -29.98
CA ASP A 38 6.65 -27.63 -30.90
C ASP A 38 6.39 -26.43 -31.78
N GLN A 39 7.43 -25.62 -32.06
CA GLN A 39 7.39 -24.41 -32.87
C GLN A 39 6.51 -23.29 -32.30
N THR A 40 6.10 -23.36 -31.05
CA THR A 40 5.39 -22.30 -30.32
C THR A 40 6.28 -21.72 -29.21
N ALA A 41 5.94 -20.53 -28.70
CA ALA A 41 6.66 -19.92 -27.60
C ALA A 41 5.76 -19.02 -26.74
N VAL A 42 6.19 -18.81 -25.49
CA VAL A 42 5.61 -17.81 -24.59
C VAL A 42 6.73 -16.92 -24.08
N GLN A 43 6.51 -15.60 -24.12
CA GLN A 43 7.40 -14.63 -23.48
C GLN A 43 6.62 -13.90 -22.40
N PHE A 44 7.15 -13.92 -21.16
CA PHE A 44 6.56 -13.20 -20.03
C PHE A 44 7.24 -11.85 -19.84
N TYR A 45 6.45 -10.92 -19.33
CA TYR A 45 6.88 -9.57 -18.95
C TYR A 45 6.26 -9.20 -17.61
N VAL A 46 6.99 -8.38 -16.84
CA VAL A 46 6.50 -7.78 -15.61
C VAL A 46 6.80 -6.30 -15.59
N ARG A 47 5.99 -5.54 -14.87
CA ARG A 47 6.28 -4.16 -14.50
C ARG A 47 5.76 -3.87 -13.12
N ALA A 48 6.31 -2.85 -12.47
CA ALA A 48 5.93 -2.42 -11.12
C ALA A 48 5.98 -0.91 -10.97
N GLY A 49 5.31 -0.41 -9.94
CA GLY A 49 5.34 1.00 -9.55
C GLY A 49 4.41 1.27 -8.39
N ASP A 50 4.43 2.49 -7.87
CA ASP A 50 3.69 2.86 -6.66
C ASP A 50 2.32 3.49 -6.93
N ASN A 51 2.10 3.98 -8.15
CA ASN A 51 0.84 4.62 -8.54
C ASN A 51 0.44 4.20 -9.96
N TYR A 52 -0.42 3.20 -10.07
CA TYR A 52 -0.85 2.68 -11.36
C TYR A 52 -1.75 3.63 -12.17
N PHE A 53 -2.34 4.64 -11.55
CA PHE A 53 -3.15 5.64 -12.26
C PHE A 53 -2.34 6.49 -13.24
N GLY A 54 -1.03 6.59 -13.02
CA GLY A 54 -0.10 7.27 -13.93
C GLY A 54 0.52 6.36 -14.98
N TRP A 55 0.16 5.08 -15.04
CA TRP A 55 0.75 4.15 -16.00
C TRP A 55 0.25 4.40 -17.42
N THR A 56 1.14 4.25 -18.36
CA THR A 56 0.86 4.30 -19.79
C THR A 56 1.22 2.95 -20.42
N GLU A 57 1.03 2.81 -21.72
CA GLU A 57 1.44 1.61 -22.45
C GLU A 57 2.94 1.29 -22.26
N ASN A 58 3.79 2.32 -22.23
CA ASN A 58 5.25 2.19 -22.19
C ASN A 58 5.87 2.62 -20.85
N SER A 59 5.11 3.02 -19.85
CA SER A 59 5.62 3.46 -18.55
C SER A 59 4.75 2.97 -17.39
N PRO A 60 5.30 2.28 -16.37
CA PRO A 60 6.68 1.76 -16.28
C PRO A 60 7.03 0.80 -17.41
N GLU A 61 8.31 0.72 -17.75
CA GLU A 61 8.80 -0.19 -18.78
C GLU A 61 8.52 -1.66 -18.44
N TRP A 62 8.16 -2.45 -19.46
CA TRP A 62 7.98 -3.88 -19.34
C TRP A 62 9.31 -4.60 -19.34
N LEU A 63 9.64 -5.29 -18.26
CA LEU A 63 10.83 -6.11 -18.13
C LEU A 63 10.53 -7.55 -18.60
N PRO A 64 11.24 -8.06 -19.63
CA PRO A 64 11.10 -9.46 -20.02
C PRO A 64 11.68 -10.37 -18.93
N VAL A 65 10.93 -11.44 -18.59
CA VAL A 65 11.30 -12.40 -17.56
C VAL A 65 11.03 -13.82 -18.01
N LYS A 66 11.65 -14.80 -17.33
CA LYS A 66 11.36 -16.21 -17.52
C LYS A 66 10.68 -16.77 -16.27
N ALA A 67 9.67 -17.62 -16.48
CA ALA A 67 9.02 -18.34 -15.40
C ALA A 67 10.02 -19.24 -14.67
N GLY A 68 9.96 -19.26 -13.33
CA GLY A 68 10.86 -20.03 -12.47
C GLY A 68 12.23 -19.38 -12.22
N GLU A 69 12.60 -18.32 -12.92
CA GLU A 69 13.86 -17.61 -12.70
C GLU A 69 13.70 -16.44 -11.70
N LYS A 70 14.81 -16.11 -11.02
CA LYS A 70 14.85 -14.96 -10.09
C LYS A 70 14.74 -13.64 -10.85
N ILE A 71 13.83 -12.78 -10.39
CA ILE A 71 13.65 -11.41 -10.88
C ILE A 71 14.38 -10.46 -9.91
N SER A 72 15.02 -9.41 -10.45
CA SER A 72 15.70 -8.39 -9.67
C SER A 72 15.32 -7.00 -10.15
N GLY A 73 15.24 -6.03 -9.21
CA GLY A 73 14.98 -4.63 -9.53
C GLY A 73 13.51 -4.28 -9.81
N VAL A 74 12.58 -5.23 -9.64
CA VAL A 74 11.14 -4.98 -9.80
C VAL A 74 10.51 -4.81 -8.42
N ASN A 75 10.19 -3.56 -8.07
CA ASN A 75 9.62 -3.21 -6.76
C ASN A 75 8.54 -2.14 -6.92
N GLY A 76 7.60 -2.11 -5.96
CA GLY A 76 6.52 -1.13 -5.93
C GLY A 76 5.32 -1.63 -5.15
N ALA A 77 4.28 -0.78 -5.05
CA ALA A 77 2.99 -1.12 -4.44
C ALA A 77 2.08 -1.94 -5.37
N TYR A 78 2.34 -1.89 -6.66
CA TYR A 78 1.56 -2.59 -7.69
C TYR A 78 2.49 -3.35 -8.63
N PHE A 79 2.08 -4.56 -8.98
CA PHE A 79 2.70 -5.36 -10.02
C PHE A 79 1.71 -5.64 -11.15
N GLN A 80 2.23 -5.77 -12.36
CA GLN A 80 1.44 -6.22 -13.52
C GLN A 80 2.26 -7.23 -14.32
N ILE A 81 1.59 -8.25 -14.83
CA ILE A 81 2.18 -9.32 -15.64
C ILE A 81 1.57 -9.28 -17.03
N ALA A 82 2.39 -9.51 -18.03
CA ALA A 82 1.94 -9.77 -19.38
C ALA A 82 2.58 -11.04 -19.94
N ALA A 83 1.92 -11.66 -20.89
CA ALA A 83 2.46 -12.75 -21.66
C ALA A 83 2.13 -12.57 -23.13
N GLU A 84 3.13 -12.79 -23.98
CA GLU A 84 3.01 -12.89 -25.44
C GLU A 84 3.05 -14.35 -25.84
N LEU A 85 2.04 -14.79 -26.56
CA LEU A 85 1.86 -16.14 -27.05
C LEU A 85 2.16 -16.18 -28.55
N TYR A 86 3.11 -16.98 -28.95
CA TYR A 86 3.55 -17.14 -30.33
C TYR A 86 3.12 -18.51 -30.83
N PRO A 87 2.11 -18.61 -31.70
CA PRO A 87 1.69 -19.85 -32.32
C PRO A 87 2.74 -20.33 -33.35
N SER A 88 2.59 -21.60 -33.80
CA SER A 88 3.38 -22.13 -34.91
C SER A 88 3.20 -21.31 -36.19
N GLY A 89 4.21 -21.28 -37.05
CA GLY A 89 4.19 -20.47 -38.27
C GLY A 89 3.07 -20.83 -39.27
N ASP A 90 2.54 -22.04 -39.20
CA ASP A 90 1.38 -22.49 -39.97
C ASP A 90 0.03 -22.17 -39.27
N GLY A 91 0.06 -21.68 -38.01
CA GLY A 91 -1.13 -21.37 -37.21
C GLY A 91 -1.94 -22.59 -36.79
N MET A 92 -1.36 -23.78 -36.78
CA MET A 92 -2.06 -25.02 -36.39
C MET A 92 -1.90 -25.35 -34.92
N SER A 93 -0.90 -24.79 -34.24
CA SER A 93 -0.63 -24.98 -32.83
C SER A 93 -0.42 -23.64 -32.12
N SER A 94 -0.83 -23.53 -30.86
CA SER A 94 -0.65 -22.36 -29.99
C SER A 94 -0.23 -22.80 -28.60
N PRO A 95 0.62 -22.02 -27.93
CA PRO A 95 0.89 -22.29 -26.51
C PRO A 95 -0.34 -21.96 -25.68
N GLU A 96 -0.40 -22.54 -24.48
CA GLU A 96 -1.47 -22.42 -23.52
C GLU A 96 -0.90 -22.06 -22.15
N ILE A 97 -1.53 -21.16 -21.43
CA ILE A 97 -1.19 -20.79 -20.07
C ILE A 97 -2.44 -21.03 -19.23
N THR A 98 -2.31 -21.90 -18.21
CA THR A 98 -3.41 -22.23 -17.31
C THR A 98 -3.33 -21.44 -15.99
N GLU A 99 -2.11 -21.17 -15.53
CA GLU A 99 -1.89 -20.43 -14.28
C GLU A 99 -0.61 -19.58 -14.35
N ILE A 100 -0.64 -18.41 -13.71
CA ILE A 100 0.57 -17.62 -13.42
C ILE A 100 0.52 -17.22 -11.95
N THR A 101 1.56 -17.61 -11.21
CA THR A 101 1.74 -17.27 -9.79
C THR A 101 2.88 -16.30 -9.61
N MET A 102 2.68 -15.25 -8.80
CA MET A 102 3.73 -14.32 -8.37
C MET A 102 4.28 -14.69 -7.01
N ASN A 103 5.60 -14.70 -6.86
CA ASN A 103 6.29 -14.76 -5.57
C ASN A 103 6.94 -13.42 -5.28
N TYR A 104 6.53 -12.78 -4.20
CA TYR A 104 7.04 -11.48 -3.78
C TYR A 104 7.26 -11.42 -2.28
N THR A 105 8.08 -10.48 -1.84
CA THR A 105 8.27 -10.15 -0.42
C THR A 105 7.73 -8.76 -0.15
N THR A 106 7.11 -8.59 1.01
CA THR A 106 6.63 -7.30 1.52
C THR A 106 7.59 -6.77 2.58
N SER A 107 7.65 -5.46 2.72
CA SER A 107 8.31 -4.86 3.88
C SER A 107 7.45 -5.05 5.13
N PRO A 108 8.04 -5.33 6.30
CA PRO A 108 7.27 -5.50 7.52
C PRO A 108 6.59 -4.20 7.94
N GLU A 109 5.35 -4.32 8.41
CA GLU A 109 4.60 -3.22 9.01
C GLU A 109 5.04 -3.03 10.47
N PRO A 110 5.21 -1.77 10.95
CA PRO A 110 5.54 -1.53 12.34
C PRO A 110 4.36 -1.88 13.26
N SER A 111 4.66 -2.35 14.46
CA SER A 111 3.67 -2.57 15.50
C SER A 111 3.01 -1.25 15.92
N PRO A 112 1.74 -1.27 16.33
CA PRO A 112 1.09 -0.06 16.80
C PRO A 112 1.71 0.46 18.10
N PRO A 113 1.66 1.77 18.34
CA PRO A 113 1.97 2.33 19.66
C PRO A 113 0.94 1.85 20.68
N TYR A 114 1.31 1.84 21.95
CA TYR A 114 0.47 1.32 23.02
C TYR A 114 0.34 2.29 24.20
N ARG A 115 -0.61 2.01 25.12
CA ARG A 115 -0.94 2.87 26.27
C ARG A 115 -1.25 4.32 25.87
N ILE A 116 -2.05 4.45 24.82
CA ILE A 116 -2.48 5.76 24.36
C ILE A 116 -3.41 6.41 25.37
N SER A 117 -3.21 7.72 25.57
CA SER A 117 -4.07 8.58 26.36
C SER A 117 -4.28 9.92 25.65
N ALA A 118 -5.44 10.54 25.90
CA ALA A 118 -5.79 11.86 25.39
C ALA A 118 -6.24 12.77 26.55
N LYS A 119 -5.73 14.00 26.57
CA LYS A 119 -6.08 15.01 27.60
C LYS A 119 -6.53 16.28 26.90
N GLY A 120 -7.80 16.68 27.14
CA GLY A 120 -8.34 17.94 26.64
C GLY A 120 -7.81 19.13 27.45
N GLU A 121 -7.53 20.24 26.71
CA GLU A 121 -7.14 21.53 27.25
C GLU A 121 -7.86 22.64 26.44
N ASP A 122 -7.67 23.91 26.74
CA ASP A 122 -8.33 25.02 26.01
C ASP A 122 -7.94 24.99 24.53
N GLY A 123 -8.88 24.71 23.65
CA GLY A 123 -8.69 24.66 22.20
C GLY A 123 -7.75 23.57 21.70
N SER A 124 -7.40 22.58 22.53
CA SER A 124 -6.40 21.59 22.20
C SER A 124 -6.60 20.24 22.89
N VAL A 125 -5.92 19.21 22.34
CA VAL A 125 -5.81 17.89 22.96
C VAL A 125 -4.35 17.44 22.90
N THR A 126 -3.80 17.07 24.04
CA THR A 126 -2.50 16.43 24.15
C THR A 126 -2.67 14.92 24.18
N LEU A 127 -2.06 14.24 23.20
CA LEU A 127 -1.94 12.79 23.15
C LEU A 127 -0.61 12.35 23.70
N SER A 128 -0.58 11.19 24.36
CA SER A 128 0.64 10.54 24.82
C SER A 128 0.53 9.04 24.62
N TRP A 129 1.63 8.39 24.23
CA TRP A 129 1.69 6.94 23.98
C TRP A 129 3.08 6.39 24.28
N ASN A 130 3.17 5.07 24.39
CA ASN A 130 4.45 4.38 24.40
C ASN A 130 4.83 4.03 22.95
N TYR A 131 6.12 4.12 22.63
CA TYR A 131 6.66 3.74 21.33
C TYR A 131 6.30 2.30 20.97
N SER A 132 6.20 2.02 19.66
CA SER A 132 6.08 0.66 19.13
C SER A 132 7.19 -0.23 19.69
N VAL A 133 6.86 -1.52 19.90
CA VAL A 133 7.82 -2.47 20.57
C VAL A 133 8.92 -2.94 19.62
N ASP A 134 8.73 -2.83 18.32
CA ASP A 134 9.76 -3.14 17.33
C ASP A 134 10.59 -1.89 16.99
N ASP A 135 11.73 -2.10 16.34
CA ASP A 135 12.64 -1.05 15.90
C ASP A 135 12.36 -0.58 14.46
N ILE A 136 11.23 -1.01 13.87
CA ILE A 136 10.85 -0.70 12.47
C ILE A 136 10.19 0.68 12.38
N ALA A 137 9.53 1.13 13.44
CA ALA A 137 8.85 2.42 13.47
C ALA A 137 9.81 3.58 13.23
N GLY A 138 9.50 4.43 12.24
CA GLY A 138 10.21 5.68 11.94
C GLY A 138 9.54 6.90 12.55
N GLY A 139 8.26 6.79 12.88
CA GLY A 139 7.44 7.82 13.51
C GLY A 139 5.97 7.44 13.52
N TYR A 140 5.11 8.44 13.75
CA TYR A 140 3.69 8.22 14.00
C TYR A 140 2.81 9.16 13.21
N TYR A 141 1.67 8.63 12.75
CA TYR A 141 0.53 9.39 12.24
C TYR A 141 -0.59 9.41 13.28
N ILE A 142 -1.16 10.57 13.51
CA ILE A 142 -2.33 10.76 14.36
C ILE A 142 -3.56 10.89 13.48
N TYR A 143 -4.49 10.00 13.66
CA TYR A 143 -5.80 10.00 13.03
C TYR A 143 -6.80 10.62 13.99
N TYR A 144 -7.61 11.58 13.53
CA TYR A 144 -8.62 12.22 14.36
C TYR A 144 -9.92 12.49 13.61
N GLY A 145 -11.02 12.57 14.36
CA GLY A 145 -12.34 12.87 13.82
C GLY A 145 -13.37 13.12 14.91
N HIS A 146 -14.63 13.28 14.48
CA HIS A 146 -15.75 13.63 15.35
C HIS A 146 -16.64 12.44 15.75
N ALA A 147 -16.43 11.27 15.15
CA ALA A 147 -17.18 10.06 15.45
C ALA A 147 -16.23 8.88 15.67
N PRO A 148 -16.63 7.87 16.48
CA PRO A 148 -15.83 6.68 16.73
C PRO A 148 -15.51 5.95 15.42
N GLY A 149 -14.23 5.63 15.20
CA GLY A 149 -13.75 4.92 14.01
C GLY A 149 -13.71 5.75 12.71
N GLU A 150 -14.15 7.01 12.74
CA GLU A 150 -14.19 7.91 11.59
C GLU A 150 -13.15 9.03 11.74
N TYR A 151 -12.00 8.86 11.11
CA TYR A 151 -10.86 9.79 11.28
C TYR A 151 -10.70 10.74 10.09
N ILE A 152 -11.75 11.51 9.79
CA ILE A 152 -11.81 12.45 8.67
C ILE A 152 -11.74 13.93 9.12
N GLY A 153 -11.12 14.17 10.29
CA GLY A 153 -10.99 15.51 10.89
C GLY A 153 -10.23 16.48 10.00
N LYS A 154 -10.67 17.75 10.02
CA LYS A 154 -10.10 18.84 9.22
C LYS A 154 -9.89 20.12 10.01
N ASP A 155 -10.23 20.14 11.27
CA ASP A 155 -10.34 21.35 12.11
C ASP A 155 -9.02 21.73 12.77
N ALA A 156 -8.08 20.78 12.94
CA ALA A 156 -6.82 21.03 13.61
C ALA A 156 -5.96 22.06 12.88
N ALA A 157 -5.27 22.91 13.62
CA ALA A 157 -4.33 23.88 13.05
C ALA A 157 -3.14 23.21 12.35
N GLU A 158 -2.78 21.98 12.77
CA GLU A 158 -1.72 21.16 12.19
C GLU A 158 -2.13 20.52 10.85
N GLY A 159 -3.42 20.55 10.50
CA GLY A 159 -3.94 20.11 9.22
C GLY A 159 -4.97 18.97 9.30
N VAL A 160 -5.27 18.40 8.13
CA VAL A 160 -6.25 17.31 7.99
C VAL A 160 -5.69 15.99 8.52
N SER A 161 -6.58 15.12 9.00
CA SER A 161 -6.24 13.74 9.38
C SER A 161 -5.79 12.91 8.16
N PRO A 162 -4.71 12.08 8.27
CA PRO A 162 -3.84 11.95 9.44
C PRO A 162 -2.75 13.02 9.53
N ILE A 163 -2.40 13.45 10.75
CA ILE A 163 -1.32 14.39 11.05
C ILE A 163 -0.02 13.60 11.23
N ASN A 164 1.06 13.99 10.56
CA ASN A 164 2.38 13.42 10.82
C ASN A 164 2.99 14.03 12.08
N ALA A 165 3.06 13.26 13.14
CA ALA A 165 3.64 13.68 14.42
C ALA A 165 5.17 13.54 14.47
N GLY A 166 5.78 12.84 13.51
CA GLY A 166 7.19 12.48 13.58
C GLY A 166 7.47 11.38 14.61
N ASN A 167 8.74 11.22 14.98
CA ASN A 167 9.17 10.20 15.97
C ASN A 167 9.10 10.73 17.39
N VAL A 168 7.90 10.88 17.92
CA VAL A 168 7.62 11.37 19.26
C VAL A 168 6.67 10.45 20.00
N SER A 169 6.60 10.55 21.34
CA SER A 169 5.67 9.81 22.21
C SER A 169 4.58 10.71 22.83
N THR A 170 4.60 11.99 22.49
CA THR A 170 3.56 12.95 22.87
C THR A 170 3.41 14.00 21.79
N TYR A 171 2.16 14.45 21.57
CA TYR A 171 1.85 15.46 20.55
C TYR A 171 0.59 16.23 20.97
N THR A 172 0.61 17.54 20.79
CA THR A 172 -0.54 18.40 21.08
C THR A 172 -1.15 18.86 19.76
N ILE A 173 -2.43 18.58 19.58
CA ILE A 173 -3.25 19.03 18.46
C ILE A 173 -3.98 20.28 18.92
N THR A 174 -3.89 21.35 18.14
CA THR A 174 -4.45 22.67 18.45
C THR A 174 -5.55 23.09 17.46
N GLY A 175 -6.22 24.22 17.72
CA GLY A 175 -7.29 24.70 16.86
C GLY A 175 -8.62 23.95 17.02
N LEU A 176 -8.72 23.08 18.00
CA LEU A 176 -9.92 22.27 18.24
C LEU A 176 -11.00 23.09 18.98
N GLU A 177 -12.27 22.81 18.68
CA GLU A 177 -13.41 23.51 19.27
C GLU A 177 -13.70 23.00 20.70
N ASN A 178 -13.72 23.93 21.66
CA ASN A 178 -14.08 23.62 23.05
C ASN A 178 -15.51 23.06 23.14
N GLY A 179 -15.67 22.02 23.95
CA GLY A 179 -16.96 21.36 24.19
C GLY A 179 -17.29 20.22 23.21
N LYS A 180 -16.61 20.11 22.06
CA LYS A 180 -16.75 18.98 21.13
C LYS A 180 -15.90 17.79 21.57
N ILE A 181 -16.39 16.58 21.33
CA ILE A 181 -15.62 15.36 21.53
C ILE A 181 -14.88 15.04 20.25
N TYR A 182 -13.60 14.74 20.38
CA TYR A 182 -12.74 14.25 19.31
C TYR A 182 -12.25 12.85 19.65
N TYR A 183 -12.21 12.00 18.63
CA TYR A 183 -11.69 10.62 18.70
C TYR A 183 -10.36 10.55 18.01
N PHE A 184 -9.44 9.80 18.59
CA PHE A 184 -8.06 9.71 18.11
C PHE A 184 -7.60 8.27 18.08
N ALA A 185 -6.81 7.95 17.06
CA ALA A 185 -6.00 6.74 17.00
C ALA A 185 -4.62 7.09 16.43
N VAL A 186 -3.62 6.31 16.74
CA VAL A 186 -2.26 6.53 16.28
C VAL A 186 -1.75 5.27 15.59
N SER A 187 -1.08 5.43 14.44
CA SER A 187 -0.38 4.36 13.74
C SER A 187 1.09 4.72 13.63
N ALA A 188 1.96 3.71 13.73
CA ALA A 188 3.36 3.90 13.38
C ALA A 188 3.55 3.79 11.87
N TRP A 189 4.49 4.56 11.31
CA TRP A 189 4.96 4.39 9.94
C TRP A 189 6.39 3.84 9.94
N SER A 190 6.73 3.08 8.89
CA SER A 190 8.00 2.39 8.78
C SER A 190 9.15 3.34 8.45
N LYS A 191 10.29 3.21 9.13
CA LYS A 191 11.52 3.94 8.82
C LYS A 191 12.09 3.64 7.44
N ILE A 192 11.66 2.52 6.81
CA ILE A 192 12.07 2.13 5.46
C ILE A 192 11.28 2.95 4.43
N ASP A 193 9.96 3.04 4.62
CA ASP A 193 9.06 3.80 3.74
C ASP A 193 7.86 4.30 4.56
N PRO A 194 7.68 5.65 4.71
CA PRO A 194 6.59 6.22 5.49
C PRO A 194 5.18 5.88 4.99
N ARG A 195 5.04 5.34 3.77
CA ARG A 195 3.77 4.86 3.21
C ARG A 195 3.36 3.50 3.79
N ILE A 196 4.30 2.76 4.38
CA ILE A 196 4.05 1.50 5.07
C ILE A 196 3.66 1.85 6.50
N THR A 197 2.38 1.71 6.82
CA THR A 197 1.85 2.01 8.15
C THR A 197 1.36 0.73 8.82
N GLY A 198 1.59 0.63 10.12
CA GLY A 198 1.02 -0.44 10.93
C GLY A 198 -0.46 -0.22 11.20
N ILE A 199 -1.07 -1.17 11.90
CA ILE A 199 -2.46 -1.06 12.34
C ILE A 199 -2.62 0.10 13.33
N LEU A 200 -3.83 0.63 13.40
CA LEU A 200 -4.18 1.68 14.37
C LEU A 200 -4.08 1.15 15.80
N SER A 201 -3.69 2.03 16.69
CA SER A 201 -3.79 1.80 18.13
C SER A 201 -5.24 1.65 18.61
N LYS A 202 -5.41 1.35 19.89
CA LYS A 202 -6.69 1.52 20.55
C LYS A 202 -7.14 2.98 20.43
N GLU A 203 -8.43 3.20 20.12
CA GLU A 203 -9.04 4.53 20.07
C GLU A 203 -9.11 5.14 21.47
N VAL A 204 -8.86 6.45 21.54
CA VAL A 204 -9.08 7.30 22.71
C VAL A 204 -9.88 8.53 22.30
N TYR A 205 -10.52 9.17 23.27
CA TYR A 205 -11.25 10.41 23.02
C TYR A 205 -10.95 11.47 24.07
N ALA A 206 -11.12 12.72 23.70
CA ALA A 206 -11.04 13.85 24.60
C ALA A 206 -11.96 14.98 24.15
N ARG A 207 -12.27 15.87 25.08
CA ARG A 207 -13.03 17.09 24.87
C ARG A 207 -12.13 18.26 25.26
N PRO A 208 -11.77 19.15 24.32
CA PRO A 208 -11.13 20.41 24.65
C PRO A 208 -12.06 21.26 25.52
N GLU A 209 -11.56 21.84 26.57
CA GLU A 209 -12.36 22.71 27.45
C GLU A 209 -11.48 23.68 28.24
N ARG A 210 -11.98 24.89 28.44
CA ARG A 210 -11.33 25.88 29.30
C ARG A 210 -11.39 25.45 30.75
N LYS A 211 -10.26 25.42 31.43
CA LYS A 211 -10.25 25.32 32.89
C LYS A 211 -10.83 26.62 33.47
N THR A 212 -12.05 26.56 33.99
CA THR A 212 -12.60 27.65 34.79
C THR A 212 -11.72 27.76 36.05
N GLN A 213 -10.96 28.84 36.20
CA GLN A 213 -10.34 29.13 37.50
C GLN A 213 -11.49 29.27 38.52
N ARG A 214 -11.59 28.34 39.44
CA ARG A 214 -12.40 28.58 40.63
C ARG A 214 -11.76 29.75 41.35
N GLN A 215 -12.38 30.93 41.30
CA GLN A 215 -12.07 31.97 42.23
C GLN A 215 -12.51 31.42 43.58
N ASN A 216 -11.53 31.14 44.45
CA ASN A 216 -11.83 30.89 45.86
C ASN A 216 -12.36 32.20 46.43
N PRO A 217 -13.50 32.19 47.16
CA PRO A 217 -14.05 33.36 47.80
C PRO A 217 -13.16 33.85 48.95
#